data_4411be9b09b82e940f0b01ff5bdb9465
#
_entry.id   4411be9b09b82e940f0b01ff5bdb9465
#
_cell.length_a   1.000
_cell.length_b   1.000
_cell.length_c   1.000
_cell.angle_alpha   90.00
_cell.angle_beta   90.00
_cell.angle_gamma   90.00
#
_symmetry.space_group_name_H-M   'P 1'
#
loop_
_entity.id
_entity.type
_entity.pdbx_description
1 polymer ?
#
loop_
_entity_poly.entity_id
_entity_poly.type
_entity_poly.pdbx_seq_one_letter_code
_entity_poly.pdbx_strand_id
1 'polypeptide(L)'
;MSNPKKQHYVPQFYLRNFKDDSSENLINCFNIKTKKPYKASIGKVAQKKYFYESSKNNLEYQLSQIEKESSKYIRNLVKNKKYKYLNNLYIRANLSYFMSLQFIRTNDKREWIINHSYELKEEISQEVEIPPKFQKLFDELPSKEHVKDWHLEYIEKFSLKFFKYFYYKKWILIKNKTNLNFWTSDNPIAIWNPINPPGLGQEWSFIFFPLSPRLCICLADPFHFSNLNQSRTSSVGINILKATYLKFKDDVDVINNNMIEVDSCNMNVFSKDCDFEILTEH
;
A
#
# COMPACT_ATOMS: atom_id res chain seq x y z
N MET A 1 17.79 22.96 -2.99
CA MET A 1 16.37 23.26 -3.12
C MET A 1 15.72 22.99 -1.77
N SER A 2 14.89 23.90 -1.25
CA SER A 2 14.18 23.66 0.01
C SER A 2 13.11 22.58 -0.20
N ASN A 3 13.03 21.62 0.72
CA ASN A 3 12.00 20.58 0.69
C ASN A 3 10.60 21.22 0.83
N PRO A 4 9.60 20.69 0.12
CA PRO A 4 8.23 21.21 0.26
C PRO A 4 7.73 21.01 1.69
N LYS A 5 7.09 22.04 2.26
CA LYS A 5 6.55 21.98 3.62
C LYS A 5 5.51 20.87 3.81
N LYS A 6 4.69 20.61 2.79
CA LYS A 6 3.68 19.56 2.78
C LYS A 6 4.20 18.37 2.00
N GLN A 7 4.33 17.23 2.64
CA GLN A 7 4.90 16.02 2.06
C GLN A 7 3.87 14.89 2.08
N HIS A 8 3.61 14.33 0.89
CA HIS A 8 2.59 13.29 0.70
C HIS A 8 3.16 11.90 0.96
N TYR A 9 2.54 11.16 1.88
CA TYR A 9 2.86 9.74 2.08
C TYR A 9 2.07 8.80 1.14
N VAL A 10 1.00 9.31 0.49
CA VAL A 10 0.41 8.72 -0.71
C VAL A 10 0.54 9.72 -1.85
N PRO A 11 1.21 9.38 -2.97
CA PRO A 11 1.53 10.34 -4.02
C PRO A 11 0.30 10.96 -4.68
N GLN A 12 0.35 12.26 -4.94
CA GLN A 12 -0.74 12.94 -5.64
C GLN A 12 -1.02 12.38 -7.03
N PHE A 13 0.01 11.95 -7.78
CA PHE A 13 -0.18 11.37 -9.11
C PHE A 13 -1.03 10.10 -9.08
N TYR A 14 -0.91 9.34 -8.00
CA TYR A 14 -1.69 8.12 -7.77
C TYR A 14 -3.13 8.49 -7.39
N LEU A 15 -3.32 9.39 -6.43
CA LEU A 15 -4.65 9.84 -5.99
C LEU A 15 -5.45 10.49 -7.12
N ARG A 16 -4.80 11.15 -8.09
CA ARG A 16 -5.47 11.71 -9.28
C ARG A 16 -6.15 10.66 -10.16
N ASN A 17 -5.82 9.39 -10.03
CA ASN A 17 -6.54 8.33 -10.74
C ASN A 17 -7.94 8.07 -10.14
N PHE A 18 -8.20 8.57 -8.93
CA PHE A 18 -9.47 8.48 -8.20
C PHE A 18 -10.15 9.84 -8.01
N LYS A 19 -9.73 10.84 -8.78
CA LYS A 19 -10.31 12.18 -8.71
C LYS A 19 -11.80 12.17 -9.03
N ASP A 20 -12.51 13.11 -8.45
CA ASP A 20 -13.89 13.44 -8.82
C ASP A 20 -13.96 13.97 -10.26
N ASP A 21 -14.97 13.57 -11.03
CA ASP A 21 -15.11 14.02 -12.42
C ASP A 21 -15.35 15.52 -12.56
N SER A 22 -15.87 16.18 -11.53
CA SER A 22 -16.13 17.63 -11.54
C SER A 22 -14.88 18.48 -11.45
N SER A 23 -13.73 17.90 -11.07
CA SER A 23 -12.48 18.66 -10.86
C SER A 23 -11.23 17.81 -10.93
N GLU A 24 -10.18 18.36 -11.56
CA GLU A 24 -8.86 17.74 -11.61
C GLU A 24 -8.16 17.60 -10.25
N ASN A 25 -8.61 18.34 -9.23
CA ASN A 25 -7.94 18.45 -7.95
C ASN A 25 -8.78 18.02 -6.74
N LEU A 26 -10.00 17.56 -6.96
CA LEU A 26 -10.89 17.10 -5.88
C LEU A 26 -10.99 15.57 -5.86
N ILE A 27 -11.18 15.03 -4.67
CA ILE A 27 -11.40 13.61 -4.42
C ILE A 27 -12.48 13.46 -3.33
N ASN A 28 -13.34 12.45 -3.46
CA ASN A 28 -14.30 12.12 -2.42
C ASN A 28 -13.61 11.26 -1.37
N CYS A 29 -13.86 11.56 -0.12
CA CYS A 29 -13.22 10.97 1.04
C CYS A 29 -14.28 10.45 2.01
N PHE A 30 -13.98 9.38 2.70
CA PHE A 30 -14.73 8.92 3.87
C PHE A 30 -13.76 8.76 5.04
N ASN A 31 -14.05 9.44 6.15
CA ASN A 31 -13.26 9.29 7.36
C ASN A 31 -13.85 8.18 8.22
N ILE A 32 -13.07 7.09 8.41
CA ILE A 32 -13.55 5.88 9.13
C ILE A 32 -13.79 6.13 10.63
N LYS A 33 -13.05 7.09 11.24
CA LYS A 33 -13.20 7.40 12.67
C LYS A 33 -14.46 8.22 12.96
N THR A 34 -14.76 9.19 12.09
CA THR A 34 -15.93 10.06 12.26
C THR A 34 -17.18 9.54 11.54
N LYS A 35 -17.04 8.49 10.73
CA LYS A 35 -18.08 7.90 9.86
C LYS A 35 -18.76 8.95 8.96
N LYS A 36 -17.96 9.90 8.41
CA LYS A 36 -18.51 11.01 7.60
C LYS A 36 -17.83 11.09 6.23
N PRO A 37 -18.60 11.16 5.14
CA PRO A 37 -18.09 11.50 3.84
C PRO A 37 -17.80 13.02 3.76
N TYR A 38 -16.79 13.37 2.96
CA TYR A 38 -16.46 14.75 2.66
C TYR A 38 -15.67 14.82 1.34
N LYS A 39 -15.61 15.99 0.75
CA LYS A 39 -14.82 16.25 -0.46
C LYS A 39 -13.62 17.13 -0.11
N ALA A 40 -12.45 16.78 -0.62
CA ALA A 40 -11.21 17.52 -0.34
C ALA A 40 -10.34 17.67 -1.57
N SER A 41 -9.44 18.66 -1.52
CA SER A 41 -8.37 18.77 -2.52
C SER A 41 -7.34 17.64 -2.33
N ILE A 42 -6.93 17.01 -3.43
CA ILE A 42 -5.87 15.99 -3.46
C ILE A 42 -4.58 16.48 -2.78
N GLY A 43 -4.27 17.77 -2.94
CA GLY A 43 -3.10 18.38 -2.26
C GLY A 43 -3.24 18.53 -0.74
N LYS A 44 -4.41 18.22 -0.16
CA LYS A 44 -4.66 18.32 1.29
C LYS A 44 -4.84 16.97 1.97
N VAL A 45 -5.00 15.88 1.23
CA VAL A 45 -5.20 14.52 1.78
C VAL A 45 -3.90 13.72 1.76
N ALA A 46 -3.78 12.71 2.62
CA ALA A 46 -2.64 11.80 2.73
C ALA A 46 -1.27 12.51 2.75
N GLN A 47 -1.17 13.62 3.49
CA GLN A 47 0.03 14.42 3.64
C GLN A 47 0.21 14.90 5.09
N LYS A 48 1.45 15.16 5.48
CA LYS A 48 1.78 15.86 6.74
C LYS A 48 2.89 16.88 6.48
N LYS A 49 2.94 17.91 7.34
CA LYS A 49 4.04 18.90 7.28
C LYS A 49 5.34 18.22 7.71
N TYR A 50 6.40 18.41 6.91
CA TYR A 50 7.75 17.96 7.24
C TYR A 50 7.84 16.46 7.54
N PHE A 51 7.02 15.64 6.82
CA PHE A 51 6.88 14.21 7.09
C PHE A 51 8.18 13.45 6.87
N TYR A 52 8.94 13.78 5.80
CA TYR A 52 10.22 13.15 5.48
C TYR A 52 11.42 14.07 5.77
N GLU A 53 11.22 15.19 6.46
CA GLU A 53 12.32 16.11 6.72
C GLU A 53 13.26 15.54 7.76
N SER A 54 14.52 15.38 7.39
CA SER A 54 15.62 14.98 8.25
C SER A 54 16.86 15.77 7.86
N SER A 55 17.70 16.08 8.82
CA SER A 55 19.02 16.68 8.56
C SER A 55 20.01 15.70 7.93
N LYS A 56 19.72 14.41 8.01
CA LYS A 56 20.62 13.33 7.56
C LYS A 56 20.35 12.87 6.14
N ASN A 57 19.11 13.00 5.62
CA ASN A 57 18.66 12.28 4.43
C ASN A 57 17.87 13.15 3.47
N ASN A 58 18.04 12.91 2.16
CA ASN A 58 17.26 13.54 1.10
C ASN A 58 16.17 12.58 0.58
N LEU A 59 15.44 11.94 1.51
CA LEU A 59 14.46 10.90 1.20
C LEU A 59 13.35 11.42 0.29
N GLU A 60 12.85 12.64 0.52
CA GLU A 60 11.81 13.26 -0.33
C GLU A 60 12.24 13.34 -1.80
N TYR A 61 13.48 13.72 -2.07
CA TYR A 61 14.01 13.75 -3.42
C TYR A 61 14.09 12.33 -4.03
N GLN A 62 14.59 11.35 -3.28
CA GLN A 62 14.68 9.96 -3.75
C GLN A 62 13.28 9.39 -4.07
N LEU A 63 12.31 9.61 -3.20
CA LEU A 63 10.91 9.23 -3.42
C LEU A 63 10.36 9.88 -4.68
N SER A 64 10.63 11.16 -4.91
CA SER A 64 10.16 11.89 -6.10
C SER A 64 10.66 11.28 -7.41
N GLN A 65 11.91 10.79 -7.45
CA GLN A 65 12.47 10.14 -8.64
C GLN A 65 11.77 8.80 -8.93
N ILE A 66 11.54 8.00 -7.89
CA ILE A 66 10.83 6.71 -8.00
C ILE A 66 9.39 6.93 -8.42
N GLU A 67 8.71 7.92 -7.85
CA GLU A 67 7.36 8.31 -8.22
C GLU A 67 7.25 8.77 -9.68
N LYS A 68 8.20 9.58 -10.14
CA LYS A 68 8.26 10.04 -11.53
C LYS A 68 8.33 8.88 -12.50
N GLU A 69 9.15 7.88 -12.21
CA GLU A 69 9.28 6.69 -13.08
C GLU A 69 8.04 5.80 -12.98
N SER A 70 7.60 5.45 -11.77
CA SER A 70 6.45 4.58 -11.52
C SER A 70 5.16 5.17 -12.09
N SER A 71 5.01 6.50 -12.04
CA SER A 71 3.84 7.20 -12.59
C SER A 71 3.62 6.95 -14.09
N LYS A 72 4.70 6.78 -14.85
CA LYS A 72 4.63 6.47 -16.30
C LYS A 72 4.02 5.09 -16.52
N TYR A 73 4.44 4.10 -15.71
CA TYR A 73 3.96 2.72 -15.83
C TYR A 73 2.52 2.58 -15.33
N ILE A 74 2.18 3.21 -14.20
CA ILE A 74 0.81 3.19 -13.67
C ILE A 74 -0.15 3.88 -14.66
N ARG A 75 0.19 5.06 -15.18
CA ARG A 75 -0.62 5.74 -16.22
C ARG A 75 -0.82 4.89 -17.46
N ASN A 76 0.23 4.19 -17.90
CA ASN A 76 0.14 3.31 -19.07
C ASN A 76 -0.79 2.13 -18.80
N LEU A 77 -0.71 1.49 -17.62
CA LEU A 77 -1.61 0.41 -17.20
C LEU A 77 -3.05 0.88 -17.15
N VAL A 78 -3.32 2.02 -16.52
CA VAL A 78 -4.67 2.60 -16.40
C VAL A 78 -5.26 2.92 -17.77
N LYS A 79 -4.45 3.54 -18.66
CA LYS A 79 -4.89 3.90 -20.03
C LYS A 79 -5.15 2.67 -20.91
N ASN A 80 -4.19 1.75 -20.98
CA ASN A 80 -4.18 0.65 -21.94
C ASN A 80 -4.81 -0.64 -21.39
N LYS A 81 -4.85 -0.82 -20.06
CA LYS A 81 -5.42 -2.00 -19.38
C LYS A 81 -4.87 -3.34 -19.90
N LYS A 82 -3.59 -3.35 -20.33
CA LYS A 82 -2.92 -4.51 -20.94
C LYS A 82 -2.06 -5.22 -19.88
N TYR A 83 -2.53 -6.37 -19.35
CA TYR A 83 -1.80 -7.15 -18.33
C TYR A 83 -0.41 -7.63 -18.80
N LYS A 84 -0.23 -7.90 -20.10
CA LYS A 84 1.06 -8.32 -20.68
C LYS A 84 2.18 -7.31 -20.44
N TYR A 85 1.83 -6.04 -20.19
CA TYR A 85 2.78 -5.00 -19.83
C TYR A 85 3.53 -5.34 -18.52
N LEU A 86 2.87 -6.02 -17.59
CA LEU A 86 3.45 -6.50 -16.32
C LEU A 86 4.42 -7.68 -16.49
N ASN A 87 4.52 -8.27 -17.68
CA ASN A 87 5.50 -9.30 -17.99
C ASN A 87 6.90 -8.73 -18.30
N ASN A 88 6.99 -7.43 -18.55
CA ASN A 88 8.30 -6.77 -18.65
C ASN A 88 8.95 -6.72 -17.27
N LEU A 89 10.11 -7.35 -17.13
CA LEU A 89 10.80 -7.52 -15.84
C LEU A 89 11.22 -6.18 -15.23
N TYR A 90 11.61 -5.21 -16.05
CA TYR A 90 11.99 -3.88 -15.58
C TYR A 90 10.79 -3.12 -15.01
N ILE A 91 9.64 -3.15 -15.70
CA ILE A 91 8.41 -2.53 -15.23
C ILE A 91 7.94 -3.20 -13.94
N ARG A 92 7.98 -4.54 -13.91
CA ARG A 92 7.64 -5.31 -12.72
C ARG A 92 8.54 -4.96 -11.54
N ALA A 93 9.84 -4.89 -11.75
CA ALA A 93 10.79 -4.50 -10.71
C ALA A 93 10.53 -3.07 -10.19
N ASN A 94 10.32 -2.11 -11.09
CA ASN A 94 10.01 -0.74 -10.72
C ASN A 94 8.72 -0.65 -9.89
N LEU A 95 7.63 -1.28 -10.34
CA LEU A 95 6.36 -1.28 -9.61
C LEU A 95 6.45 -2.04 -8.28
N SER A 96 7.23 -3.13 -8.21
CA SER A 96 7.49 -3.85 -6.95
C SER A 96 8.21 -2.96 -5.94
N TYR A 97 9.21 -2.20 -6.39
CA TYR A 97 9.93 -1.29 -5.52
C TYR A 97 9.05 -0.10 -5.09
N PHE A 98 8.26 0.44 -5.99
CA PHE A 98 7.29 1.48 -5.66
C PHE A 98 6.26 0.99 -4.61
N MET A 99 5.68 -0.21 -4.79
CA MET A 99 4.75 -0.79 -3.82
C MET A 99 5.43 -1.08 -2.48
N SER A 100 6.67 -1.56 -2.48
CA SER A 100 7.47 -1.75 -1.27
C SER A 100 7.63 -0.45 -0.47
N LEU A 101 8.02 0.63 -1.15
CA LEU A 101 8.10 1.95 -0.54
C LEU A 101 6.74 2.45 -0.07
N GLN A 102 5.69 2.29 -0.90
CA GLN A 102 4.34 2.74 -0.55
C GLN A 102 3.80 1.99 0.68
N PHE A 103 4.13 0.72 0.85
CA PHE A 103 3.73 -0.08 2.00
C PHE A 103 4.31 0.44 3.32
N ILE A 104 5.58 0.88 3.31
CA ILE A 104 6.28 1.23 4.55
C ILE A 104 6.31 2.72 4.87
N ARG A 105 5.99 3.60 3.91
CA ARG A 105 6.12 5.06 4.09
C ARG A 105 4.86 5.76 4.57
N THR A 106 3.78 5.03 4.82
CA THR A 106 2.49 5.60 5.25
C THR A 106 2.52 6.10 6.70
N ASN A 107 1.54 6.94 7.03
CA ASN A 107 1.36 7.36 8.41
C ASN A 107 0.99 6.21 9.33
N ASP A 108 0.22 5.26 8.82
CA ASP A 108 -0.13 4.02 9.53
C ASP A 108 1.13 3.29 10.02
N LYS A 109 2.13 3.09 9.14
CA LYS A 109 3.38 2.42 9.53
C LYS A 109 4.19 3.21 10.55
N ARG A 110 4.16 4.54 10.48
CA ARG A 110 4.78 5.38 11.53
C ARG A 110 4.10 5.20 12.87
N GLU A 111 2.78 5.22 12.92
CA GLU A 111 2.00 5.00 14.13
C GLU A 111 2.19 3.57 14.66
N TRP A 112 2.22 2.59 13.76
CA TRP A 112 2.50 1.19 14.12
C TRP A 112 3.87 1.03 14.79
N ILE A 113 4.94 1.63 14.25
CA ILE A 113 6.28 1.61 14.83
C ILE A 113 6.27 2.19 16.25
N ILE A 114 5.56 3.32 16.47
CA ILE A 114 5.44 3.92 17.79
C ILE A 114 4.77 2.95 18.75
N ASN A 115 3.58 2.50 18.41
CA ASN A 115 2.76 1.71 19.33
C ASN A 115 3.46 0.41 19.73
N HIS A 116 3.98 -0.34 18.76
CA HIS A 116 4.69 -1.59 19.05
C HIS A 116 6.00 -1.40 19.82
N SER A 117 6.68 -0.28 19.62
CA SER A 117 7.89 0.03 20.41
C SER A 117 7.57 0.32 21.86
N TYR A 118 6.42 0.93 22.13
CA TYR A 118 5.95 1.16 23.50
C TYR A 118 5.52 -0.12 24.19
N GLU A 119 4.65 -0.89 23.53
CA GLU A 119 4.18 -2.19 24.02
C GLU A 119 5.37 -3.09 24.34
N LEU A 120 6.34 -3.21 23.43
CA LEU A 120 7.54 -4.00 23.66
C LEU A 120 8.38 -3.48 24.84
N LYS A 121 8.51 -2.15 25.00
CA LYS A 121 9.23 -1.58 26.13
C LYS A 121 8.53 -1.86 27.47
N GLU A 122 7.21 -1.73 27.49
CA GLU A 122 6.42 -2.00 28.70
C GLU A 122 6.47 -3.49 29.07
N GLU A 123 6.25 -4.39 28.13
CA GLU A 123 6.32 -5.84 28.35
C GLU A 123 7.70 -6.27 28.89
N ILE A 124 8.78 -5.87 28.24
CA ILE A 124 10.14 -6.22 28.67
C ILE A 124 10.44 -5.64 30.05
N SER A 125 10.01 -4.39 30.33
CA SER A 125 10.28 -3.73 31.61
C SER A 125 9.53 -4.36 32.79
N GLN A 126 8.38 -5.00 32.52
CA GLN A 126 7.57 -5.64 33.55
C GLN A 126 8.00 -7.09 33.86
N GLU A 127 8.57 -7.78 32.88
CA GLU A 127 8.82 -9.22 32.99
C GLU A 127 10.27 -9.60 33.33
N VAL A 128 11.26 -8.76 32.96
CA VAL A 128 12.67 -9.16 33.05
C VAL A 128 13.60 -7.98 33.39
N GLU A 129 14.55 -8.19 34.31
CA GLU A 129 15.74 -7.33 34.39
C GLU A 129 16.54 -7.44 33.10
N ILE A 130 16.65 -6.32 32.36
CA ILE A 130 17.30 -6.31 31.04
C ILE A 130 18.79 -6.61 31.18
N PRO A 131 19.29 -7.73 30.64
CA PRO A 131 20.71 -8.03 30.73
C PRO A 131 21.56 -6.89 30.15
N PRO A 132 22.69 -6.52 30.79
CA PRO A 132 23.51 -5.38 30.35
C PRO A 132 23.91 -5.39 28.87
N LYS A 133 24.08 -6.58 28.28
CA LYS A 133 24.39 -6.75 26.85
C LYS A 133 23.27 -6.31 25.92
N PHE A 134 22.03 -6.24 26.38
CA PHE A 134 20.85 -5.81 25.60
C PHE A 134 20.38 -4.42 25.97
N GLN A 135 20.91 -3.79 27.03
CA GLN A 135 20.50 -2.48 27.52
C GLN A 135 20.57 -1.42 26.40
N LYS A 136 21.68 -1.38 25.65
CA LYS A 136 21.84 -0.45 24.55
C LYS A 136 20.75 -0.61 23.48
N LEU A 137 20.40 -1.85 23.11
CA LEU A 137 19.35 -2.13 22.11
C LEU A 137 17.98 -1.68 22.62
N PHE A 138 17.73 -1.89 23.91
CA PHE A 138 16.49 -1.48 24.57
C PHE A 138 16.37 0.05 24.63
N ASP A 139 17.44 0.74 24.97
CA ASP A 139 17.49 2.21 25.02
C ASP A 139 17.30 2.84 23.63
N GLU A 140 17.79 2.16 22.60
CA GLU A 140 17.66 2.56 21.20
C GLU A 140 16.26 2.32 20.59
N LEU A 141 15.32 1.65 21.29
CA LEU A 141 13.94 1.52 20.84
C LEU A 141 13.27 2.89 20.69
N PRO A 142 12.50 3.13 19.63
CA PRO A 142 11.97 4.46 19.33
C PRO A 142 11.14 5.05 20.47
N SER A 143 11.43 6.30 20.80
CA SER A 143 10.57 7.15 21.62
C SER A 143 9.65 8.01 20.74
N LYS A 144 8.60 8.61 21.32
CA LYS A 144 7.71 9.54 20.58
C LYS A 144 8.47 10.66 19.89
N GLU A 145 9.54 11.13 20.51
CA GLU A 145 10.36 12.23 20.02
C GLU A 145 11.19 11.81 18.80
N HIS A 146 11.67 10.59 18.77
CA HIS A 146 12.59 10.08 17.73
C HIS A 146 11.89 9.19 16.69
N VAL A 147 10.59 8.93 16.82
CA VAL A 147 9.87 8.03 15.92
C VAL A 147 9.96 8.43 14.44
N LYS A 148 10.03 9.72 14.17
CA LYS A 148 10.18 10.21 12.80
C LYS A 148 11.50 9.73 12.21
N ASP A 149 12.61 9.90 12.90
CA ASP A 149 13.93 9.49 12.41
C ASP A 149 14.02 7.98 12.26
N TRP A 150 13.46 7.22 13.21
CA TRP A 150 13.34 5.77 13.11
C TRP A 150 12.52 5.33 11.91
N HIS A 151 11.38 5.97 11.64
CA HIS A 151 10.58 5.65 10.46
C HIS A 151 11.33 5.95 9.16
N LEU A 152 12.09 7.05 9.10
CA LEU A 152 12.89 7.38 7.93
C LEU A 152 14.00 6.34 7.71
N GLU A 153 14.71 5.96 8.77
CA GLU A 153 15.70 4.88 8.70
C GLU A 153 15.06 3.53 8.32
N TYR A 154 13.87 3.24 8.82
CA TYR A 154 13.11 2.04 8.47
C TYR A 154 12.81 2.02 6.96
N ILE A 155 12.35 3.13 6.39
CA ILE A 155 12.10 3.23 4.95
C ILE A 155 13.38 2.94 4.15
N GLU A 156 14.51 3.54 4.53
CA GLU A 156 15.79 3.35 3.83
C GLU A 156 16.31 1.91 3.93
N LYS A 157 16.32 1.35 5.12
CA LYS A 157 16.89 0.02 5.39
C LYS A 157 16.03 -1.13 4.86
N PHE A 158 14.71 -0.98 4.86
CA PHE A 158 13.79 -2.09 4.62
C PHE A 158 13.07 -2.06 3.27
N SER A 159 13.08 -0.93 2.55
CA SER A 159 12.40 -0.85 1.25
C SER A 159 12.84 -1.95 0.27
N LEU A 160 14.15 -2.21 0.16
CA LEU A 160 14.68 -3.29 -0.67
C LEU A 160 14.42 -4.69 -0.08
N LYS A 161 14.35 -4.82 1.23
CA LYS A 161 14.03 -6.12 1.87
C LYS A 161 12.60 -6.54 1.59
N PHE A 162 11.66 -5.58 1.54
CA PHE A 162 10.26 -5.87 1.20
C PHE A 162 10.02 -6.07 -0.29
N PHE A 163 10.89 -5.57 -1.17
CA PHE A 163 10.80 -5.72 -2.62
C PHE A 163 10.48 -7.16 -3.08
N LYS A 164 11.15 -8.16 -2.50
CA LYS A 164 10.96 -9.57 -2.86
C LYS A 164 9.51 -10.05 -2.66
N TYR A 165 8.81 -9.55 -1.63
CA TYR A 165 7.44 -9.94 -1.33
C TYR A 165 6.42 -9.41 -2.33
N PHE A 166 6.79 -8.44 -3.14
CA PHE A 166 5.98 -7.95 -4.26
C PHE A 166 6.43 -8.59 -5.57
N TYR A 167 7.72 -8.66 -5.83
CA TYR A 167 8.27 -9.09 -7.11
C TYR A 167 7.98 -10.55 -7.43
N TYR A 168 8.13 -11.45 -6.48
CA TYR A 168 8.00 -12.90 -6.70
C TYR A 168 6.57 -13.43 -6.58
N LYS A 169 5.60 -12.63 -6.17
CA LYS A 169 4.21 -13.04 -6.16
C LYS A 169 3.63 -13.18 -7.56
N LYS A 170 2.55 -13.93 -7.69
CA LYS A 170 1.76 -14.02 -8.93
C LYS A 170 1.00 -12.69 -9.13
N TRP A 171 1.26 -12.03 -10.24
CA TRP A 171 0.61 -10.76 -10.58
C TRP A 171 -0.67 -10.99 -11.35
N ILE A 172 -1.75 -10.37 -10.90
CA ILE A 172 -3.08 -10.44 -11.49
C ILE A 172 -3.56 -9.02 -11.72
N LEU A 173 -3.89 -8.67 -12.96
CA LEU A 173 -4.52 -7.39 -13.28
C LEU A 173 -6.04 -7.60 -13.27
N ILE A 174 -6.71 -7.02 -12.29
CA ILE A 174 -8.16 -7.11 -12.13
C ILE A 174 -8.81 -5.90 -12.80
N LYS A 175 -9.71 -6.15 -13.75
CA LYS A 175 -10.54 -5.13 -14.39
C LYS A 175 -11.94 -5.17 -13.84
N ASN A 176 -12.35 -4.09 -13.23
CA ASN A 176 -13.73 -3.88 -12.79
C ASN A 176 -14.63 -3.59 -13.99
N LYS A 177 -15.69 -4.38 -14.16
CA LYS A 177 -16.72 -4.31 -15.20
C LYS A 177 -18.10 -3.96 -14.65
N THR A 178 -18.20 -3.77 -13.34
CA THR A 178 -19.43 -3.38 -12.65
C THR A 178 -19.64 -1.86 -12.72
N ASN A 179 -20.73 -1.37 -12.16
CA ASN A 179 -20.99 0.07 -12.03
C ASN A 179 -20.28 0.67 -10.80
N LEU A 180 -19.99 -0.13 -9.77
CA LEU A 180 -19.27 0.32 -8.58
C LEU A 180 -17.82 0.68 -8.90
N ASN A 181 -17.21 1.54 -8.09
CA ASN A 181 -15.79 1.90 -8.21
C ASN A 181 -14.94 1.10 -7.23
N PHE A 182 -13.70 0.77 -7.63
CA PHE A 182 -12.67 0.47 -6.64
C PHE A 182 -12.34 1.73 -5.85
N TRP A 183 -12.23 1.56 -4.55
CA TRP A 183 -11.72 2.58 -3.65
C TRP A 183 -10.21 2.43 -3.46
N THR A 184 -9.61 3.44 -2.89
CA THR A 184 -8.26 3.41 -2.35
C THR A 184 -8.23 4.12 -1.01
N SER A 185 -7.09 4.16 -0.33
CA SER A 185 -7.01 4.70 1.02
C SER A 185 -5.73 5.50 1.27
N ASP A 186 -5.59 6.01 2.47
CA ASP A 186 -4.34 6.60 2.96
C ASP A 186 -3.27 5.54 3.34
N ASN A 187 -3.61 4.24 3.18
CA ASN A 187 -2.70 3.10 3.22
C ASN A 187 -3.03 2.12 2.06
N PRO A 188 -2.72 2.49 0.80
CA PRO A 188 -3.27 1.89 -0.41
C PRO A 188 -2.72 0.49 -0.77
N ILE A 189 -1.81 -0.05 0.01
CA ILE A 189 -1.33 -1.44 -0.13
C ILE A 189 -2.06 -2.30 0.89
N ALA A 190 -3.22 -2.79 0.48
CA ALA A 190 -4.08 -3.59 1.33
C ALA A 190 -3.70 -5.07 1.28
N ILE A 191 -3.60 -5.71 2.44
CA ILE A 191 -3.25 -7.13 2.56
C ILE A 191 -4.43 -7.87 3.17
N TRP A 192 -4.84 -8.94 2.50
CA TRP A 192 -5.87 -9.83 3.00
C TRP A 192 -5.35 -11.26 3.07
N ASN A 193 -5.70 -11.96 4.13
CA ASN A 193 -5.39 -13.37 4.31
C ASN A 193 -6.63 -14.09 4.87
N PRO A 194 -7.17 -15.13 4.18
CA PRO A 194 -8.38 -15.82 4.61
C PRO A 194 -8.18 -16.76 5.79
N ILE A 195 -6.92 -17.07 6.15
CA ILE A 195 -6.60 -18.15 7.11
C ILE A 195 -5.85 -17.59 8.32
N ASN A 196 -4.90 -16.68 8.09
CA ASN A 196 -3.97 -16.17 9.10
C ASN A 196 -4.07 -14.65 9.21
N PRO A 197 -3.54 -14.03 10.27
CA PRO A 197 -3.38 -12.58 10.29
C PRO A 197 -2.66 -12.08 9.03
N PRO A 198 -3.09 -10.94 8.46
CA PRO A 198 -2.52 -10.43 7.22
C PRO A 198 -1.05 -10.04 7.38
N GLY A 199 -0.22 -10.46 6.42
CA GLY A 199 1.21 -10.14 6.40
C GLY A 199 1.84 -10.40 5.04
N LEU A 200 2.84 -9.58 4.66
CA LEU A 200 3.50 -9.67 3.34
C LEU A 200 4.13 -11.04 3.07
N GLY A 201 4.71 -11.66 4.08
CA GLY A 201 5.41 -12.93 4.00
C GLY A 201 4.56 -14.14 4.39
N GLN A 202 3.31 -13.93 4.78
CA GLN A 202 2.42 -15.01 5.16
C GLN A 202 1.93 -15.79 3.94
N GLU A 203 1.86 -17.11 4.07
CA GLU A 203 1.18 -17.96 3.09
C GLU A 203 -0.29 -17.55 3.00
N TRP A 204 -0.90 -17.71 1.83
CA TRP A 204 -2.29 -17.32 1.54
C TRP A 204 -2.57 -15.82 1.56
N SER A 205 -1.55 -14.97 1.63
CA SER A 205 -1.74 -13.53 1.56
C SER A 205 -1.93 -13.04 0.13
N PHE A 206 -2.99 -12.26 -0.04
CA PHE A 206 -3.27 -11.46 -1.23
C PHE A 206 -2.97 -10.00 -0.92
N ILE A 207 -2.33 -9.32 -1.87
CA ILE A 207 -2.04 -7.90 -1.76
C ILE A 207 -2.81 -7.20 -2.86
N PHE A 208 -3.66 -6.26 -2.49
CA PHE A 208 -4.43 -5.44 -3.41
C PHE A 208 -3.83 -4.05 -3.50
N PHE A 209 -3.74 -3.55 -4.72
CA PHE A 209 -3.30 -2.20 -5.01
C PHE A 209 -4.17 -1.62 -6.12
N PRO A 210 -5.26 -0.93 -5.78
CA PRO A 210 -6.14 -0.27 -6.74
C PRO A 210 -5.36 0.81 -7.50
N LEU A 211 -5.40 0.78 -8.82
CA LEU A 211 -4.71 1.77 -9.67
C LEU A 211 -5.65 2.86 -10.16
N SER A 212 -6.94 2.56 -10.21
CA SER A 212 -8.02 3.47 -10.60
C SER A 212 -9.37 2.85 -10.23
N PRO A 213 -10.50 3.57 -10.34
CA PRO A 213 -11.83 3.02 -10.10
C PRO A 213 -12.17 1.76 -10.91
N ARG A 214 -11.40 1.49 -11.97
CA ARG A 214 -11.65 0.38 -12.91
C ARG A 214 -10.52 -0.63 -13.02
N LEU A 215 -9.45 -0.47 -12.24
CA LEU A 215 -8.28 -1.32 -12.37
C LEU A 215 -7.58 -1.50 -11.02
N CYS A 216 -7.30 -2.77 -10.67
CA CYS A 216 -6.54 -3.13 -9.48
C CYS A 216 -5.44 -4.13 -9.83
N ILE A 217 -4.26 -4.01 -9.22
CA ILE A 217 -3.27 -5.07 -9.18
C ILE A 217 -3.56 -5.92 -7.95
N CYS A 218 -3.67 -7.22 -8.14
CA CYS A 218 -3.66 -8.20 -7.06
C CYS A 218 -2.40 -9.04 -7.17
N LEU A 219 -1.70 -9.20 -6.07
CA LEU A 219 -0.54 -10.06 -5.94
C LEU A 219 -0.91 -11.23 -5.04
N ALA A 220 -0.83 -12.44 -5.56
CA ALA A 220 -1.17 -13.66 -4.84
C ALA A 220 0.05 -14.54 -4.63
N ASP A 221 0.01 -15.35 -3.58
CA ASP A 221 1.08 -16.31 -3.34
C ASP A 221 1.14 -17.35 -4.46
N PRO A 222 2.33 -17.60 -5.03
CA PRO A 222 2.49 -18.59 -6.10
C PRO A 222 2.01 -20.00 -5.74
N PHE A 223 2.11 -20.41 -4.48
CA PHE A 223 1.71 -21.75 -4.03
C PHE A 223 0.20 -22.01 -4.20
N HIS A 224 -0.66 -20.98 -4.14
CA HIS A 224 -2.08 -21.14 -4.40
C HIS A 224 -2.41 -21.61 -5.80
N PHE A 225 -1.59 -21.20 -6.77
CA PHE A 225 -1.80 -21.56 -8.16
C PHE A 225 -1.14 -22.88 -8.53
N SER A 226 -0.12 -23.35 -7.81
CA SER A 226 0.52 -24.64 -8.04
C SER A 226 -0.38 -25.80 -7.61
N ASN A 227 -1.08 -25.66 -6.49
CA ASN A 227 -1.98 -26.69 -5.97
C ASN A 227 -3.26 -26.88 -6.80
N LEU A 228 -3.75 -25.81 -7.43
CA LEU A 228 -4.90 -25.89 -8.36
C LEU A 228 -4.55 -26.51 -9.71
N ASN A 229 -3.27 -26.60 -10.08
CA ASN A 229 -2.78 -27.09 -11.36
C ASN A 229 -1.91 -28.36 -11.25
N GLN A 230 -1.92 -29.08 -10.13
CA GLN A 230 -1.12 -30.31 -9.95
C GLN A 230 -1.41 -31.46 -10.94
N SER A 231 -2.39 -31.31 -11.82
CA SER A 231 -2.67 -32.30 -12.87
C SER A 231 -1.92 -32.12 -14.20
N ARG A 232 -1.10 -31.03 -14.36
CA ARG A 232 -0.38 -30.79 -15.63
C ARG A 232 1.06 -30.28 -15.41
N THR A 233 1.98 -31.22 -15.32
CA THR A 233 3.39 -31.30 -15.78
C THR A 233 4.20 -30.01 -16.06
N SER A 234 5.36 -29.94 -15.40
CA SER A 234 6.70 -29.47 -15.83
C SER A 234 6.96 -28.06 -16.41
N SER A 235 5.99 -27.22 -16.66
CA SER A 235 6.20 -25.82 -17.08
C SER A 235 5.87 -24.77 -16.00
N VAL A 236 5.75 -25.21 -14.76
CA VAL A 236 5.22 -24.42 -13.63
C VAL A 236 6.10 -23.19 -13.31
N GLY A 237 7.43 -23.31 -13.36
CA GLY A 237 8.33 -22.24 -12.96
C GLY A 237 8.25 -20.96 -13.83
N ILE A 238 8.05 -21.10 -15.14
CA ILE A 238 7.99 -19.97 -16.09
C ILE A 238 6.60 -19.31 -16.08
N ASN A 239 5.54 -20.08 -15.83
CA ASN A 239 4.17 -19.55 -15.83
C ASN A 239 3.81 -18.76 -14.55
N ILE A 240 4.50 -19.00 -13.43
CA ILE A 240 4.28 -18.24 -12.17
C ILE A 240 4.60 -16.76 -12.37
N LEU A 241 5.65 -16.44 -13.11
CA LEU A 241 6.07 -15.05 -13.34
C LEU A 241 5.20 -14.32 -14.36
N LYS A 242 4.46 -15.00 -15.23
CA LYS A 242 3.57 -14.34 -16.19
C LYS A 242 2.37 -13.73 -15.50
N ALA A 243 2.13 -12.43 -15.71
CA ALA A 243 0.93 -11.78 -15.24
C ALA A 243 -0.32 -12.39 -15.87
N THR A 244 -1.41 -12.43 -15.12
CA THR A 244 -2.73 -12.89 -15.57
C THR A 244 -3.74 -11.75 -15.54
N TYR A 245 -4.91 -12.00 -16.06
CA TYR A 245 -5.98 -11.02 -16.18
C TYR A 245 -7.29 -11.60 -15.64
N LEU A 246 -7.96 -10.84 -14.78
CA LEU A 246 -9.24 -11.18 -14.19
C LEU A 246 -10.25 -10.05 -14.44
N LYS A 247 -11.53 -10.39 -14.54
CA LYS A 247 -12.62 -9.42 -14.65
C LYS A 247 -13.58 -9.64 -13.49
N PHE A 248 -13.77 -8.62 -12.67
CA PHE A 248 -14.89 -8.56 -11.75
C PHE A 248 -16.12 -8.13 -12.54
N LYS A 249 -17.17 -8.92 -12.48
CA LYS A 249 -18.45 -8.72 -13.15
C LYS A 249 -19.60 -8.61 -12.15
N ASP A 250 -19.36 -8.99 -10.90
CA ASP A 250 -20.28 -8.94 -9.79
C ASP A 250 -19.90 -7.77 -8.86
N ASP A 251 -20.88 -7.02 -8.41
CA ASP A 251 -20.68 -5.93 -7.46
C ASP A 251 -20.13 -6.42 -6.13
N VAL A 252 -20.46 -7.66 -5.71
CA VAL A 252 -19.92 -8.28 -4.48
C VAL A 252 -18.40 -8.38 -4.50
N ASP A 253 -17.80 -8.70 -5.65
CA ASP A 253 -16.34 -8.75 -5.79
C ASP A 253 -15.69 -7.38 -5.53
N VAL A 254 -16.34 -6.31 -6.02
CA VAL A 254 -15.85 -4.93 -5.84
C VAL A 254 -16.06 -4.47 -4.40
N ILE A 255 -17.22 -4.78 -3.80
CA ILE A 255 -17.53 -4.47 -2.41
C ILE A 255 -16.50 -5.13 -1.49
N ASN A 256 -16.24 -6.43 -1.67
CA ASN A 256 -15.23 -7.16 -0.87
C ASN A 256 -13.84 -6.53 -1.00
N ASN A 257 -13.44 -6.15 -2.21
CA ASN A 257 -12.16 -5.45 -2.42
C ASN A 257 -12.12 -4.09 -1.70
N ASN A 258 -13.21 -3.34 -1.75
CA ASN A 258 -13.32 -2.05 -1.07
C ASN A 258 -13.30 -2.20 0.46
N MET A 259 -13.90 -3.27 1.01
CA MET A 259 -13.83 -3.54 2.45
C MET A 259 -12.40 -3.88 2.91
N ILE A 260 -11.61 -4.60 2.09
CA ILE A 260 -10.19 -4.82 2.37
C ILE A 260 -9.40 -3.50 2.43
N GLU A 261 -9.71 -2.54 1.56
CA GLU A 261 -9.13 -1.19 1.62
C GLU A 261 -9.54 -0.43 2.90
N VAL A 262 -10.80 -0.58 3.33
CA VAL A 262 -11.31 0.00 4.59
C VAL A 262 -10.56 -0.57 5.79
N ASP A 263 -10.40 -1.89 5.84
CA ASP A 263 -9.67 -2.57 6.93
C ASP A 263 -8.19 -2.19 6.99
N SER A 264 -7.61 -1.87 5.83
CA SER A 264 -6.21 -1.47 5.71
C SER A 264 -5.98 0.01 5.98
N CYS A 265 -6.99 0.87 5.87
CA CYS A 265 -6.80 2.31 5.98
C CYS A 265 -6.53 2.77 7.41
N ASN A 266 -5.77 3.86 7.55
CA ASN A 266 -5.51 4.47 8.86
C ASN A 266 -6.64 5.42 9.28
N MET A 267 -7.10 6.25 8.35
CA MET A 267 -8.08 7.29 8.64
C MET A 267 -9.08 7.52 7.50
N ASN A 268 -8.64 7.45 6.25
CA ASN A 268 -9.47 7.88 5.12
C ASN A 268 -9.44 6.90 3.96
N VAL A 269 -10.62 6.60 3.47
CA VAL A 269 -10.85 5.94 2.18
C VAL A 269 -11.16 7.00 1.13
N PHE A 270 -10.75 6.76 -0.10
CA PHE A 270 -10.90 7.67 -1.23
C PHE A 270 -11.61 6.97 -2.38
N SER A 271 -12.57 7.66 -2.99
CA SER A 271 -13.27 7.21 -4.19
C SER A 271 -13.43 8.33 -5.21
N LYS A 272 -13.64 7.95 -6.45
CA LYS A 272 -14.03 8.85 -7.53
C LYS A 272 -15.40 9.48 -7.27
N ASP A 273 -16.34 8.67 -6.81
CA ASP A 273 -17.71 9.06 -6.51
C ASP A 273 -17.92 9.07 -4.99
N CYS A 274 -19.00 9.70 -4.50
CA CYS A 274 -19.38 9.68 -3.09
C CYS A 274 -20.25 8.45 -2.80
N ASP A 275 -19.73 7.24 -3.09
CA ASP A 275 -20.42 5.95 -3.04
C ASP A 275 -20.09 5.17 -1.75
N PHE A 276 -20.20 5.85 -0.60
CA PHE A 276 -19.84 5.31 0.71
C PHE A 276 -21.01 4.88 1.59
N GLU A 277 -22.20 4.68 1.01
CA GLU A 277 -23.44 4.35 1.76
C GLU A 277 -23.26 3.09 2.61
N ILE A 278 -22.58 2.08 2.08
CA ILE A 278 -22.30 0.82 2.80
C ILE A 278 -21.51 1.03 4.11
N LEU A 279 -20.78 2.14 4.25
CA LEU A 279 -20.00 2.47 5.46
C LEU A 279 -20.79 3.29 6.48
N THR A 280 -21.97 3.78 6.11
CA THR A 280 -22.83 4.60 6.97
C THR A 280 -23.96 3.82 7.61
N GLU A 281 -24.28 2.62 7.10
CA GLU A 281 -25.38 1.76 7.55
C GLU A 281 -25.02 0.87 8.77
N HIS A 282 -23.79 0.98 9.26
CA HIS A 282 -23.25 0.29 10.44
C HIS A 282 -22.58 1.30 11.38
#